data_bfc4a7e0aceddc59e3d15be174d24314
#
_entry.id   bfc4a7e0aceddc59e3d15be174d24314
#
_cell.length_a   1.000
_cell.length_b   1.000
_cell.length_c   1.000
_cell.angle_alpha   90.00
_cell.angle_beta   90.00
_cell.angle_gamma   90.00
#
_symmetry.space_group_name_H-M   'P 1'
#
loop_
_entity.id
_entity.type
_entity.pdbx_description
1 polymer ?
#
loop_
_entity_poly.entity_id
_entity_poly.type
_entity_poly.pdbx_seq_one_letter_code
_entity_poly.pdbx_strand_id
1 'polypeptide(L)'
;MPSTYCIRPGTFSDVDDAAVLYTQSFANEALLDYMFPDRAVDPTAFHTWISRRFWMRYWTPEYVLTILDASDGKGKVKPVGFSWWHRPTESLSFRERWLSPYAWLAPFMQSLLNLQSYIAPIPGLDHHRVTIYDRVFATLEPTVLHSPRRRSAWYLSSLGVSPELQGSGYGSLLLRAGLQEADRAGVATWLVGLRGLDDFYSRFGYVEVARANVGELKDWDGGVIMFRGE
;
A
#
# COMPACT_ATOMS: atom_id res chain seq x y z
N MET A 1 -17.12 -23.39 6.90
CA MET A 1 -18.28 -22.46 6.93
C MET A 1 -17.80 -21.16 6.36
N PRO A 2 -18.58 -20.42 5.55
CA PRO A 2 -18.13 -19.11 5.10
C PRO A 2 -17.97 -18.23 6.34
N SER A 3 -16.73 -17.82 6.60
CA SER A 3 -16.44 -16.85 7.64
C SER A 3 -17.18 -15.56 7.29
N THR A 4 -17.97 -15.02 8.20
CA THR A 4 -18.58 -13.71 8.00
C THR A 4 -17.46 -12.69 7.90
N TYR A 5 -17.42 -11.93 6.80
CA TYR A 5 -16.43 -10.89 6.60
C TYR A 5 -17.11 -9.52 6.41
N CYS A 6 -16.39 -8.48 6.73
CA CYS A 6 -16.81 -7.09 6.50
C CYS A 6 -15.66 -6.28 5.94
N ILE A 7 -15.93 -5.50 4.89
CA ILE A 7 -15.00 -4.50 4.36
C ILE A 7 -15.46 -3.14 4.86
N ARG A 8 -14.55 -2.38 5.46
CA ARG A 8 -14.83 -1.06 6.01
C ARG A 8 -13.66 -0.10 5.81
N PRO A 9 -13.91 1.21 5.86
CA PRO A 9 -12.84 2.20 5.97
C PRO A 9 -11.96 1.91 7.20
N GLY A 10 -10.65 2.07 7.01
CA GLY A 10 -9.70 1.96 8.12
C GLY A 10 -9.76 3.19 9.01
N THR A 11 -9.57 2.97 10.30
CA THR A 11 -9.56 4.00 11.36
C THR A 11 -8.17 4.14 11.95
N PHE A 12 -8.01 5.13 12.82
CA PHE A 12 -6.78 5.35 13.59
C PHE A 12 -6.28 4.06 14.30
N SER A 13 -7.18 3.29 14.89
CA SER A 13 -6.82 2.05 15.60
C SER A 13 -6.37 0.91 14.69
N ASP A 14 -6.62 0.99 13.38
CA ASP A 14 -6.29 -0.07 12.44
C ASP A 14 -4.89 0.08 11.81
N VAL A 15 -4.23 1.23 12.02
CA VAL A 15 -2.96 1.53 11.35
C VAL A 15 -1.86 0.55 11.74
N ASP A 16 -1.73 0.25 13.03
CA ASP A 16 -0.73 -0.69 13.52
C ASP A 16 -1.09 -2.13 13.17
N ASP A 17 -2.37 -2.50 13.18
CA ASP A 17 -2.83 -3.82 12.71
C ASP A 17 -2.52 -4.01 11.22
N ALA A 18 -2.72 -2.97 10.40
CA ALA A 18 -2.34 -3.00 8.98
C ALA A 18 -0.82 -3.12 8.79
N ALA A 19 -0.01 -2.49 9.65
CA ALA A 19 1.45 -2.63 9.61
C ALA A 19 1.89 -4.07 9.98
N VAL A 20 1.27 -4.68 10.98
CA VAL A 20 1.50 -6.09 11.34
C VAL A 20 1.11 -7.00 10.18
N LEU A 21 -0.08 -6.82 9.61
CA LEU A 21 -0.54 -7.59 8.45
C LEU A 21 0.41 -7.43 7.25
N TYR A 22 0.95 -6.21 7.02
CA TYR A 22 1.95 -5.99 5.98
C TYR A 22 3.18 -6.86 6.20
N THR A 23 3.80 -6.79 7.39
CA THR A 23 5.03 -7.54 7.68
C THR A 23 4.83 -9.04 7.54
N GLN A 24 3.65 -9.55 7.88
CA GLN A 24 3.29 -10.96 7.72
C GLN A 24 3.03 -11.35 6.27
N SER A 25 2.23 -10.54 5.55
CA SER A 25 1.81 -10.83 4.17
C SER A 25 2.97 -10.79 3.18
N PHE A 26 3.97 -9.93 3.44
CA PHE A 26 5.12 -9.68 2.58
C PHE A 26 6.41 -10.31 3.15
N ALA A 27 6.29 -11.30 4.03
CA ALA A 27 7.43 -11.94 4.68
C ALA A 27 8.46 -12.52 3.67
N ASN A 28 7.99 -13.02 2.53
CA ASN A 28 8.81 -13.64 1.49
C ASN A 28 9.05 -12.73 0.27
N GLU A 29 8.80 -11.41 0.40
CA GLU A 29 8.96 -10.49 -0.72
C GLU A 29 10.43 -10.08 -0.89
N ALA A 30 11.01 -10.42 -2.05
CA ALA A 30 12.42 -10.19 -2.35
C ALA A 30 12.81 -8.68 -2.34
N LEU A 31 11.92 -7.78 -2.76
CA LEU A 31 12.19 -6.33 -2.69
C LEU A 31 12.54 -5.90 -1.25
N LEU A 32 11.87 -6.48 -0.27
CA LEU A 32 12.12 -6.15 1.13
C LEU A 32 13.49 -6.67 1.63
N ASP A 33 14.06 -7.69 0.99
CA ASP A 33 15.42 -8.15 1.30
C ASP A 33 16.47 -7.18 0.76
N TYR A 34 16.22 -6.50 -0.36
CA TYR A 34 17.07 -5.40 -0.83
C TYR A 34 17.01 -4.22 0.13
N MET A 35 15.82 -3.89 0.65
CA MET A 35 15.62 -2.75 1.55
C MET A 35 16.11 -3.04 2.98
N PHE A 36 15.90 -4.25 3.46
CA PHE A 36 16.15 -4.70 4.83
C PHE A 36 16.82 -6.10 4.82
N PRO A 37 18.11 -6.20 4.50
CA PRO A 37 18.77 -7.50 4.37
C PRO A 37 18.78 -8.30 5.69
N ASP A 38 18.76 -7.63 6.83
CA ASP A 38 18.79 -8.26 8.15
C ASP A 38 17.39 -8.50 8.77
N ARG A 39 16.29 -8.24 8.01
CA ARG A 39 14.91 -8.33 8.55
C ARG A 39 14.51 -9.72 9.05
N ALA A 40 15.19 -10.77 8.59
CA ALA A 40 14.95 -12.13 9.06
C ALA A 40 15.60 -12.38 10.45
N VAL A 41 16.68 -11.66 10.77
CA VAL A 41 17.41 -11.77 12.04
C VAL A 41 16.87 -10.75 13.05
N ASP A 42 16.68 -9.50 12.62
CA ASP A 42 16.06 -8.43 13.42
C ASP A 42 14.87 -7.80 12.66
N PRO A 43 13.66 -8.28 12.91
CA PRO A 43 12.45 -7.73 12.28
C PRO A 43 12.04 -6.37 12.86
N THR A 44 12.64 -5.92 13.96
CA THR A 44 12.19 -4.74 14.72
C THR A 44 12.34 -3.46 13.91
N ALA A 45 13.50 -3.28 13.26
CA ALA A 45 13.75 -2.11 12.42
C ALA A 45 12.79 -2.05 11.25
N PHE A 46 12.56 -3.17 10.58
CA PHE A 46 11.61 -3.29 9.48
C PHE A 46 10.17 -2.99 9.91
N HIS A 47 9.70 -3.61 10.99
CA HIS A 47 8.35 -3.37 11.52
C HIS A 47 8.16 -1.89 11.92
N THR A 48 9.13 -1.32 12.64
CA THR A 48 9.07 0.09 13.06
C THR A 48 9.02 1.04 11.85
N TRP A 49 9.77 0.74 10.79
CA TRP A 49 9.77 1.53 9.56
C TRP A 49 8.41 1.46 8.86
N ILE A 50 7.81 0.26 8.73
CA ILE A 50 6.48 0.07 8.14
C ILE A 50 5.43 0.80 8.95
N SER A 51 5.43 0.66 10.29
CA SER A 51 4.47 1.34 11.17
C SER A 51 4.55 2.87 10.98
N ARG A 52 5.75 3.46 11.03
CA ARG A 52 5.92 4.91 10.79
C ARG A 52 5.44 5.35 9.39
N ARG A 53 5.72 4.54 8.38
CA ARG A 53 5.25 4.80 7.01
C ARG A 53 3.72 4.75 6.91
N PHE A 54 3.09 3.81 7.60
CA PHE A 54 1.62 3.70 7.61
C PHE A 54 0.97 4.82 8.39
N TRP A 55 1.56 5.24 9.51
CA TRP A 55 1.12 6.42 10.23
C TRP A 55 1.24 7.70 9.38
N MET A 56 2.32 7.86 8.64
CA MET A 56 2.47 8.98 7.70
C MET A 56 1.40 8.94 6.61
N ARG A 57 1.13 7.76 6.02
CA ARG A 57 0.04 7.58 5.03
C ARG A 57 -1.32 7.90 5.63
N TYR A 58 -1.59 7.42 6.84
CA TYR A 58 -2.86 7.70 7.52
C TYR A 58 -3.11 9.20 7.66
N TRP A 59 -2.09 9.98 7.95
CA TRP A 59 -2.16 11.44 8.04
C TRP A 59 -1.89 12.17 6.72
N THR A 60 -1.93 11.48 5.59
CA THR A 60 -1.83 12.06 4.25
C THR A 60 -3.19 11.89 3.56
N PRO A 61 -3.95 12.99 3.29
CA PRO A 61 -5.34 12.92 2.82
C PRO A 61 -5.54 12.14 1.51
N GLU A 62 -4.50 12.05 0.70
CA GLU A 62 -4.49 11.30 -0.55
C GLU A 62 -4.54 9.78 -0.34
N TYR A 63 -4.16 9.29 0.85
CA TYR A 63 -4.20 7.85 1.14
C TYR A 63 -5.51 7.41 1.76
N VAL A 64 -6.01 6.27 1.30
CA VAL A 64 -7.21 5.61 1.83
C VAL A 64 -6.84 4.23 2.32
N LEU A 65 -7.07 3.98 3.60
CA LEU A 65 -6.97 2.66 4.21
C LEU A 65 -8.33 1.97 4.14
N THR A 66 -8.33 0.74 3.66
CA THR A 66 -9.49 -0.16 3.73
C THR A 66 -9.09 -1.39 4.52
N ILE A 67 -9.93 -1.82 5.44
CA ILE A 67 -9.75 -3.00 6.28
C ILE A 67 -10.77 -4.07 5.89
N LEU A 68 -10.31 -5.31 5.87
CA LEU A 68 -11.14 -6.48 5.78
C LEU A 68 -11.09 -7.20 7.13
N ASP A 69 -12.22 -7.23 7.79
CA ASP A 69 -12.43 -7.99 9.02
C ASP A 69 -13.03 -9.37 8.72
N ALA A 70 -12.63 -10.36 9.48
CA ALA A 70 -13.27 -11.68 9.46
C ALA A 70 -13.54 -12.20 10.88
N SER A 71 -14.61 -12.95 11.01
CA SER A 71 -14.96 -13.62 12.28
C SER A 71 -14.23 -14.95 12.39
N ASP A 72 -13.67 -15.25 13.56
CA ASP A 72 -12.96 -16.49 13.87
C ASP A 72 -13.90 -17.70 14.14
N GLY A 73 -15.18 -17.56 13.84
CA GLY A 73 -16.20 -18.60 14.14
C GLY A 73 -16.64 -18.65 15.62
N LYS A 74 -15.94 -17.96 16.51
CA LYS A 74 -16.32 -17.75 17.92
C LYS A 74 -16.95 -16.37 18.15
N GLY A 75 -17.22 -15.65 17.07
CA GLY A 75 -17.81 -14.33 17.10
C GLY A 75 -16.83 -13.18 17.32
N LYS A 76 -15.52 -13.45 17.52
CA LYS A 76 -14.50 -12.40 17.60
C LYS A 76 -14.13 -11.95 16.20
N VAL A 77 -14.32 -10.67 15.94
CA VAL A 77 -13.96 -10.03 14.66
C VAL A 77 -12.55 -9.44 14.79
N LYS A 78 -11.71 -9.69 13.81
CA LYS A 78 -10.35 -9.13 13.74
C LYS A 78 -10.00 -8.72 12.31
N PRO A 79 -9.12 -7.73 12.13
CA PRO A 79 -8.53 -7.42 10.85
C PRO A 79 -7.74 -8.62 10.29
N VAL A 80 -8.03 -9.01 9.06
CA VAL A 80 -7.35 -10.12 8.37
C VAL A 80 -6.79 -9.71 7.02
N GLY A 81 -7.07 -8.49 6.59
CA GLY A 81 -6.52 -7.93 5.37
C GLY A 81 -6.69 -6.43 5.33
N PHE A 82 -5.91 -5.80 4.49
CA PHE A 82 -5.93 -4.35 4.30
C PHE A 82 -5.56 -3.99 2.86
N SER A 83 -5.94 -2.78 2.43
CA SER A 83 -5.39 -2.13 1.24
C SER A 83 -5.16 -0.65 1.48
N TRP A 84 -4.07 -0.14 0.90
CA TRP A 84 -3.77 1.27 0.82
C TRP A 84 -3.87 1.74 -0.63
N TRP A 85 -4.76 2.69 -0.89
CA TRP A 85 -4.88 3.38 -2.16
C TRP A 85 -4.36 4.80 -2.02
N HIS A 86 -3.58 5.26 -2.98
CA HIS A 86 -3.17 6.65 -3.11
C HIS A 86 -3.97 7.28 -4.24
N ARG A 87 -4.67 8.37 -3.93
CA ARG A 87 -5.47 9.16 -4.86
C ARG A 87 -4.71 10.45 -5.17
N PRO A 88 -4.61 10.89 -6.43
CA PRO A 88 -4.07 12.21 -6.74
C PRO A 88 -4.83 13.32 -5.99
N THR A 89 -4.13 14.39 -5.63
CA THR A 89 -4.71 15.52 -4.87
C THR A 89 -5.94 16.12 -5.57
N GLU A 90 -5.98 16.07 -6.90
CA GLU A 90 -7.10 16.54 -7.72
C GLU A 90 -8.36 15.71 -7.56
N SER A 91 -8.23 14.45 -7.11
CA SER A 91 -9.36 13.55 -6.83
C SER A 91 -10.04 13.85 -5.50
N LEU A 92 -9.42 14.66 -4.64
CA LEU A 92 -9.99 15.04 -3.34
C LEU A 92 -11.09 16.09 -3.55
N SER A 93 -12.27 15.84 -2.97
CA SER A 93 -13.33 16.83 -2.94
C SER A 93 -12.90 18.08 -2.14
N PHE A 94 -13.53 19.22 -2.43
CA PHE A 94 -13.30 20.46 -1.67
C PHE A 94 -13.49 20.24 -0.15
N ARG A 95 -14.48 19.42 0.22
CA ARG A 95 -14.79 19.09 1.61
C ARG A 95 -13.65 18.30 2.27
N GLU A 96 -13.14 17.28 1.60
CA GLU A 96 -12.02 16.47 2.10
C GLU A 96 -10.76 17.33 2.26
N ARG A 97 -10.51 18.22 1.31
CA ARG A 97 -9.29 19.03 1.25
C ARG A 97 -9.29 20.20 2.25
N TRP A 98 -10.44 20.85 2.50
CA TRP A 98 -10.49 22.13 3.23
C TRP A 98 -11.41 22.15 4.43
N LEU A 99 -12.47 21.34 4.47
CA LEU A 99 -13.49 21.39 5.51
C LEU A 99 -13.44 20.21 6.49
N SER A 100 -12.58 19.24 6.26
CA SER A 100 -12.40 18.11 7.16
C SER A 100 -11.51 18.50 8.34
N PRO A 101 -11.92 18.25 9.60
CA PRO A 101 -11.02 18.39 10.76
C PRO A 101 -9.72 17.58 10.61
N TYR A 102 -9.81 16.45 9.91
CA TYR A 102 -8.68 15.61 9.58
C TYR A 102 -7.66 16.37 8.70
N ALA A 103 -8.09 17.07 7.65
CA ALA A 103 -7.21 17.83 6.77
C ALA A 103 -6.45 18.95 7.50
N TRP A 104 -7.05 19.52 8.55
CA TRP A 104 -6.40 20.56 9.37
C TRP A 104 -5.41 19.96 10.36
N LEU A 105 -5.71 18.78 10.90
CA LEU A 105 -4.82 18.10 11.85
C LEU A 105 -3.64 17.40 11.15
N ALA A 106 -3.82 16.98 9.92
CA ALA A 106 -2.84 16.19 9.15
C ALA A 106 -1.45 16.86 9.09
N PRO A 107 -1.28 18.15 8.73
CA PRO A 107 0.06 18.77 8.67
C PRO A 107 0.76 18.78 10.02
N PHE A 108 0.02 18.99 11.11
CA PHE A 108 0.57 18.96 12.46
C PHE A 108 1.04 17.54 12.83
N MET A 109 0.22 16.52 12.56
CA MET A 109 0.57 15.12 12.83
C MET A 109 1.74 14.66 11.98
N GLN A 110 1.80 15.05 10.72
CA GLN A 110 2.96 14.78 9.85
C GLN A 110 4.23 15.42 10.41
N SER A 111 4.15 16.66 10.92
CA SER A 111 5.28 17.35 11.55
C SER A 111 5.76 16.61 12.80
N LEU A 112 4.83 16.10 13.63
CA LEU A 112 5.18 15.30 14.81
C LEU A 112 5.85 13.98 14.43
N LEU A 113 5.35 13.28 13.40
CA LEU A 113 5.94 12.02 12.91
C LEU A 113 7.34 12.24 12.33
N ASN A 114 7.54 13.34 11.60
CA ASN A 114 8.86 13.73 11.11
C ASN A 114 9.81 14.05 12.27
N LEU A 115 9.34 14.80 13.26
CA LEU A 115 10.14 15.10 14.47
C LEU A 115 10.47 13.81 15.24
N GLN A 116 9.52 12.89 15.39
CA GLN A 116 9.76 11.58 15.99
C GLN A 116 10.86 10.82 15.23
N SER A 117 10.83 10.83 13.89
CA SER A 117 11.82 10.15 13.07
C SER A 117 13.22 10.76 13.22
N TYR A 118 13.29 12.06 13.49
CA TYR A 118 14.54 12.77 13.75
C TYR A 118 15.10 12.52 15.15
N ILE A 119 14.24 12.58 16.20
CA ILE A 119 14.67 12.42 17.61
C ILE A 119 14.94 10.95 17.96
N ALA A 120 14.16 10.03 17.39
CA ALA A 120 14.28 8.60 17.61
C ALA A 120 14.52 7.86 16.28
N PRO A 121 15.70 7.99 15.68
CA PRO A 121 16.02 7.28 14.44
C PRO A 121 15.92 5.76 14.66
N ILE A 122 15.56 5.04 13.60
CA ILE A 122 15.51 3.58 13.68
C ILE A 122 16.97 3.07 13.63
N PRO A 123 17.41 2.33 14.66
CA PRO A 123 18.77 1.79 14.66
C PRO A 123 19.02 0.87 13.46
N GLY A 124 20.18 0.99 12.85
CA GLY A 124 20.57 0.14 11.71
C GLY A 124 19.83 0.41 10.39
N LEU A 125 18.96 1.43 10.33
CA LEU A 125 18.25 1.76 9.10
C LEU A 125 19.22 2.37 8.07
N ASP A 126 19.40 1.67 6.96
CA ASP A 126 20.13 2.19 5.80
C ASP A 126 19.18 3.00 4.91
N HIS A 127 19.28 4.33 4.98
CA HIS A 127 18.43 5.24 4.20
C HIS A 127 18.62 5.08 2.69
N HIS A 128 19.78 4.67 2.22
CA HIS A 128 19.98 4.41 0.81
C HIS A 128 19.20 3.17 0.36
N ARG A 129 19.24 2.09 1.15
CA ARG A 129 18.53 0.85 0.83
C ARG A 129 17.01 1.00 0.88
N VAL A 130 16.47 1.63 1.91
CA VAL A 130 15.01 1.76 2.07
C VAL A 130 14.35 2.67 1.02
N THR A 131 15.13 3.48 0.32
CA THR A 131 14.66 4.33 -0.78
C THR A 131 14.98 3.78 -2.17
N ILE A 132 15.52 2.56 -2.27
CA ILE A 132 15.93 1.97 -3.57
C ILE A 132 14.77 1.93 -4.56
N TYR A 133 13.59 1.50 -4.11
CA TYR A 133 12.40 1.47 -4.95
C TYR A 133 12.01 2.88 -5.45
N ASP A 134 11.99 3.86 -4.55
CA ASP A 134 11.60 5.24 -4.89
C ASP A 134 12.58 5.85 -5.91
N ARG A 135 13.90 5.59 -5.76
CA ARG A 135 14.92 6.04 -6.71
C ARG A 135 14.77 5.40 -8.10
N VAL A 136 14.59 4.07 -8.12
CA VAL A 136 14.40 3.36 -9.39
C VAL A 136 13.10 3.80 -10.06
N PHE A 137 12.00 3.91 -9.29
CA PHE A 137 10.73 4.36 -9.85
C PHE A 137 10.79 5.78 -10.40
N ALA A 138 11.52 6.69 -9.76
CA ALA A 138 11.71 8.06 -10.26
C ALA A 138 12.32 8.11 -11.67
N THR A 139 13.13 7.12 -12.06
CA THR A 139 13.68 7.03 -13.43
C THR A 139 12.64 6.57 -14.45
N LEU A 140 11.64 5.82 -14.00
CA LEU A 140 10.58 5.26 -14.84
C LEU A 140 9.34 6.16 -14.92
N GLU A 141 9.13 6.96 -13.89
CA GLU A 141 7.94 7.80 -13.74
C GLU A 141 7.59 8.62 -15.00
N PRO A 142 8.53 9.32 -15.67
CA PRO A 142 8.22 10.09 -16.88
C PRO A 142 7.66 9.23 -18.01
N THR A 143 8.09 7.97 -18.10
CA THR A 143 7.64 7.01 -19.11
C THR A 143 6.32 6.36 -18.70
N VAL A 144 6.18 5.99 -17.43
CA VAL A 144 5.01 5.31 -16.89
C VAL A 144 3.83 6.25 -16.79
N LEU A 145 4.04 7.47 -16.25
CA LEU A 145 3.00 8.47 -16.02
C LEU A 145 3.01 9.58 -17.12
N HIS A 146 3.29 9.21 -18.37
CA HIS A 146 3.47 10.14 -19.48
C HIS A 146 2.20 10.93 -19.86
N SER A 147 1.01 10.38 -19.64
CA SER A 147 -0.27 11.01 -20.02
C SER A 147 -0.98 11.64 -18.82
N PRO A 148 -1.84 12.67 -19.03
CA PRO A 148 -2.68 13.20 -17.95
C PRO A 148 -3.54 12.13 -17.28
N ARG A 149 -4.09 11.20 -18.06
CA ARG A 149 -4.93 10.10 -17.55
C ARG A 149 -4.16 9.17 -16.61
N ARG A 150 -2.90 8.86 -16.92
CA ARG A 150 -2.05 8.06 -16.03
C ARG A 150 -1.63 8.81 -14.78
N ARG A 151 -1.35 10.11 -14.89
CA ARG A 151 -1.02 10.95 -13.71
C ARG A 151 -2.19 11.10 -12.75
N SER A 152 -3.42 11.10 -13.26
CA SER A 152 -4.63 11.14 -12.43
C SER A 152 -5.13 9.76 -11.98
N ALA A 153 -4.45 8.69 -12.36
CA ALA A 153 -4.82 7.33 -11.95
C ALA A 153 -4.56 7.07 -10.46
N TRP A 154 -5.44 6.30 -9.83
CA TRP A 154 -5.25 5.88 -8.44
C TRP A 154 -4.20 4.76 -8.37
N TYR A 155 -3.34 4.85 -7.38
CA TYR A 155 -2.27 3.88 -7.14
C TYR A 155 -2.63 2.92 -6.00
N LEU A 156 -2.70 1.62 -6.29
CA LEU A 156 -2.75 0.59 -5.25
C LEU A 156 -1.34 0.42 -4.67
N SER A 157 -1.10 1.10 -3.57
CA SER A 157 0.21 1.15 -2.93
C SER A 157 0.56 -0.11 -2.14
N SER A 158 -0.43 -0.77 -1.56
CA SER A 158 -0.26 -2.03 -0.83
C SER A 158 -1.60 -2.74 -0.70
N LEU A 159 -1.58 -4.06 -0.82
CA LEU A 159 -2.70 -4.94 -0.54
C LEU A 159 -2.15 -6.20 0.13
N GLY A 160 -2.58 -6.48 1.35
CA GLY A 160 -2.14 -7.63 2.11
C GLY A 160 -3.29 -8.38 2.76
N VAL A 161 -3.14 -9.69 2.84
CA VAL A 161 -4.06 -10.61 3.54
C VAL A 161 -3.22 -11.50 4.43
N SER A 162 -3.68 -11.74 5.65
CA SER A 162 -3.07 -12.65 6.61
C SER A 162 -2.66 -13.97 5.93
N PRO A 163 -1.42 -14.47 6.12
CA PRO A 163 -0.89 -15.62 5.39
C PRO A 163 -1.79 -16.85 5.42
N GLU A 164 -2.41 -17.14 6.57
CA GLU A 164 -3.30 -18.28 6.75
C GLU A 164 -4.62 -18.19 5.95
N LEU A 165 -4.95 -17.00 5.43
CA LEU A 165 -6.16 -16.73 4.65
C LEU A 165 -5.89 -16.37 3.19
N GLN A 166 -4.63 -16.36 2.79
CA GLN A 166 -4.27 -16.19 1.38
C GLN A 166 -4.85 -17.34 0.54
N GLY A 167 -5.12 -17.08 -0.74
CA GLY A 167 -5.77 -18.06 -1.61
C GLY A 167 -7.28 -18.23 -1.39
N SER A 168 -7.86 -17.67 -0.32
CA SER A 168 -9.30 -17.79 0.02
C SER A 168 -10.19 -16.72 -0.63
N GLY A 169 -9.64 -15.89 -1.52
CA GLY A 169 -10.38 -14.86 -2.25
C GLY A 169 -10.47 -13.48 -1.55
N TYR A 170 -10.00 -13.35 -0.34
CA TYR A 170 -10.05 -12.08 0.43
C TYR A 170 -9.29 -10.93 -0.25
N GLY A 171 -8.15 -11.19 -0.88
CA GLY A 171 -7.45 -10.19 -1.69
C GLY A 171 -8.31 -9.67 -2.85
N SER A 172 -9.09 -10.55 -3.48
CA SER A 172 -10.02 -10.16 -4.54
C SER A 172 -11.15 -9.26 -4.03
N LEU A 173 -11.63 -9.48 -2.81
CA LEU A 173 -12.66 -8.64 -2.18
C LEU A 173 -12.11 -7.23 -1.90
N LEU A 174 -10.93 -7.13 -1.31
CA LEU A 174 -10.26 -5.84 -1.05
C LEU A 174 -9.98 -5.08 -2.34
N LEU A 175 -9.44 -5.76 -3.36
CA LEU A 175 -9.18 -5.14 -4.66
C LEU A 175 -10.45 -4.63 -5.30
N ARG A 176 -11.53 -5.44 -5.33
CA ARG A 176 -12.84 -5.04 -5.89
C ARG A 176 -13.41 -3.82 -5.18
N ALA A 177 -13.30 -3.73 -3.85
CA ALA A 177 -13.79 -2.57 -3.11
C ALA A 177 -13.11 -1.28 -3.57
N GLY A 178 -11.78 -1.26 -3.70
CA GLY A 178 -11.07 -0.09 -4.22
C GLY A 178 -11.38 0.21 -5.69
N LEU A 179 -11.49 -0.82 -6.53
CA LEU A 179 -11.86 -0.66 -7.95
C LEU A 179 -13.26 -0.09 -8.13
N GLN A 180 -14.22 -0.48 -7.29
CA GLN A 180 -15.56 0.09 -7.33
C GLN A 180 -15.56 1.59 -7.07
N GLU A 181 -14.75 2.06 -6.14
CA GLU A 181 -14.61 3.52 -5.88
C GLU A 181 -13.92 4.23 -7.05
N ALA A 182 -12.84 3.66 -7.61
CA ALA A 182 -12.17 4.21 -8.78
C ALA A 182 -13.09 4.26 -10.01
N ASP A 183 -13.88 3.20 -10.24
CA ASP A 183 -14.87 3.13 -11.33
C ASP A 183 -15.98 4.19 -11.17
N ARG A 184 -16.47 4.40 -9.92
CA ARG A 184 -17.44 5.49 -9.64
C ARG A 184 -16.84 6.87 -9.88
N ALA A 185 -15.54 7.04 -9.62
CA ALA A 185 -14.82 8.27 -9.90
C ALA A 185 -14.44 8.43 -11.38
N GLY A 186 -14.62 7.40 -12.21
CA GLY A 186 -14.26 7.41 -13.63
C GLY A 186 -12.76 7.51 -13.88
N VAL A 187 -11.93 7.02 -12.94
CA VAL A 187 -10.47 7.13 -13.01
C VAL A 187 -9.82 5.77 -13.30
N ALA A 188 -8.69 5.82 -13.98
CA ALA A 188 -7.83 4.66 -14.15
C ALA A 188 -7.17 4.28 -12.81
N THR A 189 -6.67 3.05 -12.74
CA THR A 189 -5.89 2.57 -11.59
C THR A 189 -4.61 1.92 -12.05
N TRP A 190 -3.59 1.95 -11.18
CA TRP A 190 -2.33 1.29 -11.44
C TRP A 190 -1.72 0.69 -10.18
N LEU A 191 -0.78 -0.21 -10.38
CA LEU A 191 -0.05 -0.89 -9.31
C LEU A 191 1.32 -1.36 -9.80
N VAL A 192 2.15 -1.77 -8.84
CA VAL A 192 3.37 -2.53 -9.09
C VAL A 192 3.18 -3.91 -8.50
N GLY A 193 3.14 -4.90 -9.37
CA GLY A 193 2.92 -6.31 -9.01
C GLY A 193 4.17 -6.95 -8.42
N LEU A 194 3.96 -7.81 -7.44
CA LEU A 194 4.98 -8.69 -6.90
C LEU A 194 5.05 -9.97 -7.74
N ARG A 195 6.13 -10.72 -7.57
CA ARG A 195 6.34 -11.99 -8.27
C ARG A 195 5.11 -12.90 -8.22
N GLY A 196 4.68 -13.37 -9.40
CA GLY A 196 3.62 -14.37 -9.54
C GLY A 196 2.21 -13.85 -9.28
N LEU A 197 2.01 -12.53 -9.17
CA LEU A 197 0.68 -11.92 -9.01
C LEU A 197 0.13 -11.32 -10.31
N ASP A 198 0.83 -11.44 -11.43
CA ASP A 198 0.44 -10.87 -12.71
C ASP A 198 -0.93 -11.41 -13.17
N ASP A 199 -1.12 -12.74 -13.14
CA ASP A 199 -2.39 -13.39 -13.45
C ASP A 199 -3.52 -13.00 -12.50
N PHE A 200 -3.19 -12.74 -11.23
CA PHE A 200 -4.19 -12.26 -10.27
C PHE A 200 -4.76 -10.91 -10.71
N TYR A 201 -3.91 -9.95 -11.03
CA TYR A 201 -4.33 -8.60 -11.42
C TYR A 201 -4.93 -8.56 -12.84
N SER A 202 -4.43 -9.36 -13.77
CA SER A 202 -4.97 -9.46 -15.13
C SER A 202 -6.45 -9.86 -15.16
N ARG A 203 -6.90 -10.70 -14.22
CA ARG A 203 -8.32 -11.07 -14.06
C ARG A 203 -9.23 -9.89 -13.69
N PHE A 204 -8.65 -8.78 -13.22
CA PHE A 204 -9.36 -7.53 -12.91
C PHE A 204 -9.21 -6.47 -14.01
N GLY A 205 -8.64 -6.84 -15.16
CA GLY A 205 -8.47 -5.96 -16.30
C GLY A 205 -7.21 -5.10 -16.27
N TYR A 206 -6.25 -5.44 -15.41
CA TYR A 206 -4.93 -4.81 -15.44
C TYR A 206 -4.09 -5.37 -16.58
N VAL A 207 -3.34 -4.49 -17.23
CA VAL A 207 -2.42 -4.82 -18.33
C VAL A 207 -1.03 -4.30 -17.99
N GLU A 208 -0.01 -5.11 -18.23
CA GLU A 208 1.39 -4.72 -18.07
C GLU A 208 1.75 -3.59 -19.04
N VAL A 209 2.43 -2.56 -18.54
CA VAL A 209 2.90 -1.41 -19.34
C VAL A 209 4.40 -1.17 -19.24
N ALA A 210 5.02 -1.60 -18.14
CA ALA A 210 6.44 -1.44 -17.87
C ALA A 210 6.89 -2.39 -16.75
N ARG A 211 8.19 -2.38 -16.46
CA ARG A 211 8.77 -3.12 -15.34
C ARG A 211 9.67 -2.24 -14.50
N ALA A 212 9.59 -2.37 -13.17
CA ALA A 212 10.43 -1.66 -12.21
C ALA A 212 11.72 -2.45 -11.86
N ASN A 213 11.91 -3.65 -12.40
CA ASN A 213 13.12 -4.45 -12.23
C ASN A 213 14.25 -3.98 -13.17
N VAL A 214 14.66 -2.72 -13.01
CA VAL A 214 15.74 -2.06 -13.76
C VAL A 214 16.77 -1.45 -12.81
N GLY A 215 17.94 -1.12 -13.34
CA GLY A 215 19.00 -0.45 -12.56
C GLY A 215 19.39 -1.26 -11.33
N GLU A 216 19.27 -0.66 -10.15
CA GLU A 216 19.59 -1.31 -8.87
C GLU A 216 18.66 -2.47 -8.51
N LEU A 217 17.47 -2.54 -9.11
CA LEU A 217 16.47 -3.61 -8.91
C LEU A 217 16.41 -4.61 -10.07
N LYS A 218 17.42 -4.66 -10.96
CA LYS A 218 17.44 -5.52 -12.14
C LYS A 218 17.24 -7.01 -11.84
N ASP A 219 17.67 -7.45 -10.67
CA ASP A 219 17.59 -8.86 -10.24
C ASP A 219 16.34 -9.13 -9.38
N TRP A 220 15.47 -8.12 -9.17
CA TRP A 220 14.17 -8.32 -8.53
C TRP A 220 13.20 -8.98 -9.51
N ASP A 221 12.65 -10.14 -9.16
CA ASP A 221 11.76 -10.94 -9.99
C ASP A 221 10.28 -10.50 -9.95
N GLY A 222 9.96 -9.41 -9.24
CA GLY A 222 8.70 -8.68 -9.28
C GLY A 222 8.76 -7.44 -10.15
N GLY A 223 7.97 -6.43 -9.80
CA GLY A 223 8.07 -5.10 -10.38
C GLY A 223 7.30 -4.88 -11.68
N VAL A 224 6.33 -5.73 -11.99
CA VAL A 224 5.44 -5.51 -13.15
C VAL A 224 4.55 -4.31 -12.88
N ILE A 225 4.66 -3.26 -13.69
CA ILE A 225 3.82 -2.07 -13.61
C ILE A 225 2.60 -2.30 -14.50
N MET A 226 1.42 -2.27 -13.88
CA MET A 226 0.17 -2.59 -14.55
C MET A 226 -0.83 -1.46 -14.40
N PHE A 227 -1.58 -1.20 -15.47
CA PHE A 227 -2.68 -0.22 -15.49
C PHE A 227 -4.01 -0.89 -15.85
N ARG A 228 -5.10 -0.28 -15.37
CA ARG A 228 -6.47 -0.62 -15.68
C ARG A 228 -7.28 0.63 -15.98
N GLY A 229 -8.08 0.60 -17.04
CA GLY A 229 -9.02 1.69 -17.39
C GLY A 229 -8.35 2.88 -18.07
N GLU A 230 -7.25 2.66 -18.78
CA GLU A 230 -6.59 3.69 -19.60
C GLU A 230 -7.44 4.17 -20.78
#